data_6c45feff48b190f432f447c482a51371
#
_entry.id   6c45feff48b190f432f447c482a51371
#
_cell.length_a   1.000
_cell.length_b   1.000
_cell.length_c   1.000
_cell.angle_alpha   90.00
_cell.angle_beta   90.00
_cell.angle_gamma   90.00
#
_symmetry.space_group_name_H-M   'P 1'
#
loop_
_entity.id
_entity.type
_entity.pdbx_description
1 polymer ?
#
loop_
_entity_poly.entity_id
_entity_poly.type
_entity_poly.pdbx_seq_one_letter_code
_entity_poly.pdbx_strand_id
1 'polypeptide(L)'
;MMNRRVFPFVIAGLALVAHPGAGHGAKQNPGGQAMLEKVVYVTVFVKNQDKALDFYTNVLGFEKRADVPKPNAPRFVAVGLKGQDLLLVLWPGTPGQGQPFEGRSTAAYTFETKDCRKAFEALKSRGVKFDTEVLEYPFGYVAVFQDPDGNHLQLRQAR
;
A
#
# COMPACT_ATOMS: atom_id res chain seq x y z
N MET A 1 27.52 16.43 -14.27
CA MET A 1 26.18 16.71 -13.73
C MET A 1 25.16 15.85 -14.48
N MET A 2 24.79 14.73 -13.91
CA MET A 2 23.92 13.75 -14.58
C MET A 2 22.51 13.86 -13.97
N ASN A 3 21.60 14.38 -14.75
CA ASN A 3 20.22 14.68 -14.37
C ASN A 3 19.44 13.33 -14.33
N ARG A 4 19.30 12.76 -13.14
CA ARG A 4 18.48 11.55 -12.95
C ARG A 4 17.01 11.95 -12.96
N ARG A 5 16.36 11.82 -14.11
CA ARG A 5 14.90 11.88 -14.22
C ARG A 5 14.32 10.63 -13.58
N VAL A 6 13.74 10.81 -12.39
CA VAL A 6 12.91 9.77 -11.72
C VAL A 6 11.57 9.74 -12.47
N PHE A 7 11.31 8.68 -13.23
CA PHE A 7 9.99 8.44 -13.81
C PHE A 7 9.17 7.59 -12.82
N PRO A 8 8.05 8.09 -12.32
CA PRO A 8 7.15 7.26 -11.51
C PRO A 8 6.42 6.26 -12.42
N PHE A 9 6.60 4.98 -12.17
CA PHE A 9 5.75 3.95 -12.76
C PHE A 9 4.46 3.86 -11.95
N VAL A 10 3.41 4.44 -12.50
CA VAL A 10 2.04 4.26 -12.00
C VAL A 10 1.50 2.96 -12.61
N ILE A 11 1.04 2.05 -11.78
CA ILE A 11 0.23 0.93 -12.25
C ILE A 11 -1.08 1.52 -12.73
N ALA A 12 -1.22 1.65 -14.05
CA ALA A 12 -2.46 2.04 -14.69
C ALA A 12 -3.54 1.01 -14.32
N GLY A 13 -4.61 1.50 -13.70
CA GLY A 13 -5.81 0.69 -13.54
C GLY A 13 -6.24 0.21 -14.92
N LEU A 14 -6.33 -1.11 -15.06
CA LEU A 14 -6.72 -1.80 -16.29
C LEU A 14 -8.16 -1.41 -16.61
N ALA A 15 -8.34 -0.47 -17.53
CA ALA A 15 -9.60 -0.33 -18.24
C ALA A 15 -9.71 -1.57 -19.13
N LEU A 16 -10.74 -2.38 -18.88
CA LEU A 16 -11.04 -3.57 -19.65
C LEU A 16 -11.44 -3.14 -21.08
N VAL A 17 -10.45 -2.99 -21.96
CA VAL A 17 -10.70 -2.90 -23.40
C VAL A 17 -10.80 -4.33 -23.91
N ALA A 18 -12.01 -4.76 -24.25
CA ALA A 18 -12.24 -6.02 -24.89
C ALA A 18 -11.55 -6.04 -26.27
N HIS A 19 -10.44 -6.77 -26.37
CA HIS A 19 -9.85 -7.14 -27.65
C HIS A 19 -10.34 -8.54 -28.03
N PRO A 20 -10.95 -8.74 -29.19
CA PRO A 20 -11.21 -10.08 -29.69
C PRO A 20 -9.94 -10.61 -30.36
N GLY A 21 -9.34 -11.64 -29.78
CA GLY A 21 -8.33 -12.39 -30.52
C GLY A 21 -7.21 -13.00 -29.69
N ALA A 22 -7.16 -14.33 -29.73
CA ALA A 22 -6.14 -15.27 -29.28
C ALA A 22 -6.20 -15.66 -27.79
N GLY A 23 -7.05 -16.65 -27.52
CA GLY A 23 -7.16 -17.33 -26.25
C GLY A 23 -5.91 -18.11 -25.87
N HIS A 24 -5.27 -17.67 -24.78
CA HIS A 24 -4.71 -18.61 -23.83
C HIS A 24 -5.74 -18.70 -22.70
N GLY A 25 -6.72 -19.58 -22.89
CA GLY A 25 -7.74 -19.84 -21.89
C GLY A 25 -7.06 -20.43 -20.65
N ALA A 26 -6.88 -19.62 -19.62
CA ALA A 26 -6.81 -20.15 -18.28
C ALA A 26 -8.07 -21.01 -18.12
N LYS A 27 -7.90 -22.31 -17.89
CA LYS A 27 -9.03 -23.24 -17.64
C LYS A 27 -9.79 -22.68 -16.44
N GLN A 28 -10.92 -22.04 -16.69
CA GLN A 28 -11.86 -21.71 -15.64
C GLN A 28 -12.21 -23.03 -14.96
N ASN A 29 -12.14 -23.07 -13.65
CA ASN A 29 -12.52 -24.24 -12.87
C ASN A 29 -14.04 -24.40 -12.98
N PRO A 30 -14.57 -25.27 -13.85
CA PRO A 30 -16.01 -25.35 -14.09
C PRO A 30 -16.64 -26.01 -12.88
N GLY A 31 -17.27 -25.24 -12.02
CA GLY A 31 -18.07 -25.70 -10.89
C GLY A 31 -17.33 -25.90 -9.57
N GLY A 32 -16.11 -25.43 -9.45
CA GLY A 32 -15.39 -25.44 -8.17
C GLY A 32 -15.79 -24.25 -7.29
N GLN A 33 -16.35 -24.53 -6.13
CA GLN A 33 -16.45 -23.54 -5.03
C GLN A 33 -15.05 -22.96 -4.81
N ALA A 34 -14.92 -21.61 -4.72
CA ALA A 34 -13.64 -20.99 -4.44
C ALA A 34 -13.11 -21.52 -3.10
N MET A 35 -11.93 -22.16 -3.11
CA MET A 35 -11.31 -22.68 -1.90
C MET A 35 -10.74 -21.59 -0.99
N LEU A 36 -10.53 -20.38 -1.55
CA LEU A 36 -10.07 -19.19 -0.83
C LEU A 36 -11.24 -18.23 -0.66
N GLU A 37 -11.48 -17.78 0.57
CA GLU A 37 -12.64 -16.95 0.90
C GLU A 37 -12.30 -15.46 0.85
N LYS A 38 -11.22 -15.04 1.52
CA LYS A 38 -10.81 -13.63 1.56
C LYS A 38 -9.33 -13.45 1.92
N VAL A 39 -8.79 -12.29 1.57
CA VAL A 39 -7.52 -11.82 2.14
C VAL A 39 -7.79 -11.24 3.52
N VAL A 40 -7.18 -11.82 4.56
CA VAL A 40 -7.38 -11.41 5.96
C VAL A 40 -6.41 -10.30 6.35
N TYR A 41 -5.14 -10.45 5.98
CA TYR A 41 -4.12 -9.43 6.22
C TYR A 41 -3.02 -9.46 5.15
N VAL A 42 -2.30 -8.36 5.07
CA VAL A 42 -1.03 -8.24 4.35
C VAL A 42 0.06 -7.79 5.32
N THR A 43 1.30 -8.23 5.10
CA THR A 43 2.42 -7.94 5.99
C THR A 43 3.20 -6.72 5.49
N VAL A 44 3.43 -5.78 6.40
CA VAL A 44 4.35 -4.66 6.23
C VAL A 44 5.58 -4.94 7.07
N PHE A 45 6.74 -5.05 6.44
CA PHE A 45 7.99 -5.24 7.19
C PHE A 45 8.48 -3.92 7.76
N VAL A 46 8.78 -3.92 9.07
CA VAL A 46 9.19 -2.73 9.82
C VAL A 46 10.39 -3.05 10.69
N LYS A 47 11.26 -2.07 10.89
CA LYS A 47 12.43 -2.21 11.78
C LYS A 47 12.02 -2.09 13.26
N ASN A 48 11.02 -1.26 13.53
CA ASN A 48 10.54 -0.98 14.88
C ASN A 48 9.01 -0.93 14.91
N GLN A 49 8.40 -1.94 15.54
CA GLN A 49 6.94 -2.07 15.61
C GLN A 49 6.25 -0.90 16.35
N ASP A 50 6.91 -0.31 17.39
CA ASP A 50 6.31 0.82 18.13
C ASP A 50 6.26 2.08 17.28
N LYS A 51 7.36 2.41 16.59
CA LYS A 51 7.40 3.56 15.67
C LYS A 51 6.44 3.39 14.51
N ALA A 52 6.36 2.19 13.95
CA ALA A 52 5.42 1.91 12.88
C ALA A 52 3.98 2.00 13.39
N LEU A 53 3.66 1.40 14.55
CA LEU A 53 2.33 1.49 15.14
C LEU A 53 1.90 2.95 15.37
N ASP A 54 2.78 3.76 15.95
CA ASP A 54 2.54 5.20 16.16
C ASP A 54 2.25 5.92 14.82
N PHE A 55 3.06 5.69 13.80
CA PHE A 55 2.87 6.28 12.49
C PHE A 55 1.54 5.88 11.85
N TYR A 56 1.23 4.59 11.81
CA TYR A 56 -0.01 4.11 11.20
C TYR A 56 -1.25 4.58 11.95
N THR A 57 -1.20 4.64 13.30
CA THR A 57 -2.37 5.07 14.10
C THR A 57 -2.48 6.59 14.23
N ASN A 58 -1.43 7.27 14.66
CA ASN A 58 -1.51 8.69 15.02
C ASN A 58 -1.29 9.63 13.82
N VAL A 59 -0.53 9.19 12.80
CA VAL A 59 -0.29 10.00 11.60
C VAL A 59 -1.28 9.67 10.49
N LEU A 60 -1.44 8.37 10.16
CA LEU A 60 -2.30 7.93 9.05
C LEU A 60 -3.76 7.72 9.46
N GLY A 61 -4.07 7.58 10.77
CA GLY A 61 -5.44 7.42 11.27
C GLY A 61 -5.98 6.00 11.19
N PHE A 62 -5.11 5.00 11.16
CA PHE A 62 -5.53 3.60 11.32
C PHE A 62 -5.96 3.32 12.76
N GLU A 63 -6.79 2.31 12.94
CA GLU A 63 -7.14 1.76 14.24
C GLU A 63 -6.22 0.58 14.59
N LYS A 64 -5.68 0.57 15.81
CA LYS A 64 -4.99 -0.61 16.32
C LYS A 64 -6.00 -1.74 16.51
N ARG A 65 -5.84 -2.87 15.79
CA ARG A 65 -6.72 -4.02 15.83
C ARG A 65 -6.17 -5.14 16.71
N ALA A 66 -4.85 -5.26 16.79
CA ALA A 66 -4.19 -6.21 17.67
C ALA A 66 -2.80 -5.70 18.08
N ASP A 67 -2.40 -6.06 19.29
CA ASP A 67 -1.05 -5.88 19.83
C ASP A 67 -0.83 -6.97 20.87
N VAL A 68 -0.46 -8.16 20.40
CA VAL A 68 -0.44 -9.37 21.23
C VAL A 68 1.00 -9.85 21.41
N PRO A 69 1.54 -9.82 22.64
CA PRO A 69 2.84 -10.38 22.92
C PRO A 69 2.84 -11.89 22.69
N LYS A 70 3.97 -12.42 22.19
CA LYS A 70 4.18 -13.85 22.00
C LYS A 70 5.44 -14.28 22.74
N PRO A 71 5.42 -15.39 23.49
CA PRO A 71 6.63 -15.96 24.05
C PRO A 71 7.61 -16.35 22.95
N ASN A 72 8.87 -15.93 23.07
CA ASN A 72 9.99 -16.28 22.16
C ASN A 72 9.77 -15.92 20.67
N ALA A 73 8.89 -14.95 20.36
CA ALA A 73 8.61 -14.48 19.02
C ALA A 73 8.28 -12.99 19.02
N PRO A 74 8.38 -12.30 17.88
CA PRO A 74 7.86 -10.95 17.79
C PRO A 74 6.38 -10.90 18.16
N ARG A 75 5.96 -9.79 18.79
CA ARG A 75 4.54 -9.58 19.09
C ARG A 75 3.74 -9.43 17.78
N PHE A 76 2.50 -9.86 17.80
CA PHE A 76 1.61 -9.69 16.66
C PHE A 76 0.95 -8.31 16.75
N VAL A 77 1.35 -7.40 15.86
CA VAL A 77 0.81 -6.03 15.78
C VAL A 77 0.04 -5.89 14.47
N ALA A 78 -1.24 -5.52 14.56
CA ALA A 78 -2.08 -5.32 13.39
C ALA A 78 -2.86 -4.00 13.49
N VAL A 79 -2.96 -3.30 12.37
CA VAL A 79 -3.75 -2.08 12.20
C VAL A 79 -4.72 -2.24 11.03
N GLY A 80 -5.82 -1.50 11.06
CA GLY A 80 -6.83 -1.55 10.00
C GLY A 80 -7.55 -0.21 9.85
N LEU A 81 -8.10 0.05 8.67
CA LEU A 81 -8.96 1.20 8.45
C LEU A 81 -10.35 0.94 9.04
N LYS A 82 -10.98 2.00 9.54
CA LYS A 82 -12.33 1.92 10.09
C LYS A 82 -13.32 1.34 9.07
N GLY A 83 -14.06 0.32 9.47
CA GLY A 83 -15.07 -0.32 8.63
C GLY A 83 -14.51 -1.29 7.58
N GLN A 84 -13.19 -1.60 7.62
CA GLN A 84 -12.59 -2.59 6.74
C GLN A 84 -12.07 -3.80 7.55
N ASP A 85 -12.21 -5.00 6.97
CA ASP A 85 -11.74 -6.26 7.55
C ASP A 85 -10.26 -6.52 7.26
N LEU A 86 -9.74 -6.00 6.14
CA LEU A 86 -8.34 -6.20 5.77
C LEU A 86 -7.41 -5.49 6.76
N LEU A 87 -6.43 -6.23 7.26
CA LEU A 87 -5.45 -5.73 8.22
C LEU A 87 -4.08 -5.55 7.56
N LEU A 88 -3.32 -4.57 8.05
CA LEU A 88 -1.88 -4.49 7.87
C LEU A 88 -1.22 -5.06 9.13
N VAL A 89 -0.42 -6.11 8.97
CA VAL A 89 0.37 -6.68 10.06
C VAL A 89 1.77 -6.08 10.02
N LEU A 90 2.12 -5.33 11.06
CA LEU A 90 3.45 -4.71 11.22
C LEU A 90 4.41 -5.75 11.78
N TRP A 91 5.23 -6.35 10.90
CA TRP A 91 6.10 -7.46 11.27
C TRP A 91 7.56 -7.05 11.25
N PRO A 92 8.37 -7.40 12.29
CA PRO A 92 9.80 -7.12 12.28
C PRO A 92 10.50 -7.83 11.13
N GLY A 93 11.29 -7.10 10.37
CA GLY A 93 12.02 -7.66 9.23
C GLY A 93 12.71 -6.60 8.41
N THR A 94 13.15 -6.98 7.22
CA THR A 94 13.76 -6.06 6.27
C THR A 94 12.66 -5.31 5.52
N PRO A 95 12.53 -3.98 5.68
CA PRO A 95 11.59 -3.18 4.91
C PRO A 95 11.82 -3.35 3.41
N GLY A 96 10.73 -3.29 2.64
CA GLY A 96 10.80 -3.48 1.19
C GLY A 96 10.96 -4.93 0.74
N GLN A 97 10.95 -5.92 1.64
CA GLN A 97 10.83 -7.33 1.26
C GLN A 97 9.53 -7.55 0.50
N GLY A 98 9.64 -8.09 -0.71
CA GLY A 98 8.50 -8.20 -1.64
C GLY A 98 8.46 -7.09 -2.69
N GLN A 99 9.37 -6.12 -2.66
CA GLN A 99 9.57 -5.18 -3.76
C GLN A 99 10.23 -5.91 -4.94
N PRO A 100 9.57 -6.05 -6.08
CA PRO A 100 10.03 -7.00 -7.12
C PRO A 100 11.26 -6.56 -7.89
N PHE A 101 11.78 -5.33 -7.75
CA PHE A 101 12.88 -4.86 -8.59
C PHE A 101 13.77 -3.82 -7.92
N GLU A 102 15.08 -4.06 -7.94
CA GLU A 102 16.09 -3.05 -7.63
C GLU A 102 15.89 -1.79 -8.50
N GLY A 103 15.85 -0.63 -7.85
CA GLY A 103 15.83 0.68 -8.51
C GLY A 103 14.46 1.20 -8.96
N ARG A 104 13.35 0.53 -8.65
CA ARG A 104 12.00 1.03 -8.89
C ARG A 104 11.25 1.19 -7.58
N SER A 105 10.92 2.44 -7.25
CA SER A 105 9.99 2.76 -6.18
C SER A 105 8.59 2.41 -6.65
N THR A 106 8.10 1.22 -6.27
CA THR A 106 6.70 0.85 -6.45
C THR A 106 6.00 0.96 -5.11
N ALA A 107 4.87 1.68 -5.08
CA ALA A 107 4.04 1.70 -3.88
C ALA A 107 3.49 0.29 -3.61
N ALA A 108 3.79 -0.25 -2.43
CA ALA A 108 3.34 -1.58 -2.04
C ALA A 108 1.83 -1.61 -1.74
N TYR A 109 1.30 -0.48 -1.23
CA TYR A 109 -0.11 -0.37 -0.85
C TYR A 109 -0.67 0.96 -1.34
N THR A 110 -1.89 0.93 -1.89
CA THR A 110 -2.62 2.10 -2.35
C THR A 110 -3.84 2.31 -1.45
N PHE A 111 -3.93 3.51 -0.89
CA PHE A 111 -5.07 3.95 -0.08
C PHE A 111 -5.93 4.91 -0.86
N GLU A 112 -7.22 4.67 -0.88
CA GLU A 112 -8.16 5.58 -1.51
C GLU A 112 -8.53 6.74 -0.57
N THR A 113 -8.63 7.93 -1.14
CA THR A 113 -9.10 9.14 -0.46
C THR A 113 -10.10 9.87 -1.33
N LYS A 114 -11.03 10.59 -0.71
CA LYS A 114 -12.00 11.43 -1.43
C LYS A 114 -11.38 12.69 -2.01
N ASP A 115 -10.24 13.15 -1.44
CA ASP A 115 -9.54 14.37 -1.86
C ASP A 115 -8.03 14.16 -1.67
N CYS A 116 -7.36 13.86 -2.77
CA CYS A 116 -5.93 13.55 -2.76
C CYS A 116 -5.06 14.77 -2.38
N ARG A 117 -5.43 15.96 -2.84
CA ARG A 117 -4.68 17.19 -2.53
C ARG A 117 -4.80 17.56 -1.06
N LYS A 118 -6.01 17.51 -0.51
CA LYS A 118 -6.26 17.79 0.91
C LYS A 118 -5.56 16.75 1.81
N ALA A 119 -5.62 15.47 1.45
CA ALA A 119 -4.93 14.41 2.19
C ALA A 119 -3.42 14.58 2.13
N PHE A 120 -2.86 14.92 0.96
CA PHE A 120 -1.44 15.21 0.78
C PHE A 120 -0.98 16.34 1.72
N GLU A 121 -1.64 17.50 1.71
CA GLU A 121 -1.28 18.63 2.56
C GLU A 121 -1.41 18.28 4.05
N ALA A 122 -2.47 17.60 4.45
CA ALA A 122 -2.67 17.17 5.83
C ALA A 122 -1.60 16.19 6.32
N LEU A 123 -1.19 15.25 5.50
CA LEU A 123 -0.13 14.30 5.86
C LEU A 123 1.25 14.96 5.84
N LYS A 124 1.53 15.83 4.87
CA LYS A 124 2.76 16.60 4.77
C LYS A 124 2.95 17.50 6.00
N SER A 125 1.88 18.15 6.49
CA SER A 125 1.92 18.96 7.73
C SER A 125 2.18 18.12 8.99
N ARG A 126 1.91 16.83 8.97
CA ARG A 126 2.24 15.87 10.05
C ARG A 126 3.63 15.26 9.90
N GLY A 127 4.44 15.72 8.95
CA GLY A 127 5.81 15.26 8.74
C GLY A 127 5.94 14.01 7.87
N VAL A 128 4.90 13.59 7.14
CA VAL A 128 5.00 12.48 6.20
C VAL A 128 5.90 12.89 5.03
N LYS A 129 6.87 12.03 4.72
CA LYS A 129 7.78 12.22 3.60
C LYS A 129 7.11 11.74 2.31
N PHE A 130 6.90 12.65 1.38
CA PHE A 130 6.40 12.34 0.05
C PHE A 130 7.54 12.23 -0.96
N ASP A 131 7.43 11.25 -1.86
CA ASP A 131 8.34 11.04 -2.99
C ASP A 131 7.92 11.84 -4.22
N THR A 132 6.60 12.12 -4.33
CA THR A 132 6.02 12.88 -5.44
C THR A 132 5.08 13.96 -4.91
N GLU A 133 4.90 15.02 -5.68
CA GLU A 133 3.73 15.89 -5.55
C GLU A 133 2.47 15.13 -6.00
N VAL A 134 1.30 15.75 -5.86
CA VAL A 134 0.06 15.17 -6.39
C VAL A 134 0.09 15.23 -7.91
N LEU A 135 0.14 14.07 -8.53
CA LEU A 135 0.15 13.89 -9.99
C LEU A 135 -1.26 13.64 -10.49
N GLU A 136 -1.59 14.24 -11.62
CA GLU A 136 -2.89 14.06 -12.27
C GLU A 136 -2.76 13.08 -13.44
N TYR A 137 -3.68 12.12 -13.50
CA TYR A 137 -3.78 11.11 -14.55
C TYR A 137 -5.22 11.05 -15.08
N PRO A 138 -5.46 10.48 -16.28
CA PRO A 138 -6.81 10.31 -16.80
C PRO A 138 -7.76 9.56 -15.85
N PHE A 139 -7.24 8.69 -14.97
CA PHE A 139 -8.01 7.92 -14.00
C PHE A 139 -8.11 8.57 -12.61
N GLY A 140 -7.52 9.74 -12.39
CA GLY A 140 -7.59 10.46 -11.11
C GLY A 140 -6.27 11.07 -10.66
N TYR A 141 -6.13 11.24 -9.34
CA TYR A 141 -4.97 11.86 -8.69
C TYR A 141 -4.22 10.84 -7.85
N VAL A 142 -2.88 10.96 -7.80
CA VAL A 142 -2.00 10.04 -7.10
C VAL A 142 -0.86 10.80 -6.44
N ALA A 143 -0.47 10.41 -5.22
CA ALA A 143 0.77 10.84 -4.58
C ALA A 143 1.44 9.66 -3.87
N VAL A 144 2.77 9.55 -3.96
CA VAL A 144 3.55 8.49 -3.31
C VAL A 144 4.27 9.07 -2.10
N PHE A 145 4.23 8.33 -0.99
CA PHE A 145 4.86 8.70 0.26
C PHE A 145 5.51 7.50 0.95
N GLN A 146 6.30 7.76 1.97
CA GLN A 146 7.01 6.72 2.72
C GLN A 146 6.51 6.64 4.16
N ASP A 147 6.50 5.41 4.70
CA ASP A 147 6.42 5.20 6.13
C ASP A 147 7.81 5.43 6.80
N PRO A 148 7.93 5.39 8.15
CA PRO A 148 9.20 5.61 8.85
C PRO A 148 10.30 4.60 8.51
N ASP A 149 9.94 3.45 7.96
CA ASP A 149 10.87 2.39 7.59
C ASP A 149 11.27 2.44 6.10
N GLY A 150 10.68 3.36 5.33
CA GLY A 150 10.94 3.57 3.90
C GLY A 150 10.08 2.68 3.00
N ASN A 151 9.01 2.08 3.52
CA ASN A 151 8.03 1.42 2.66
C ASN A 151 7.28 2.47 1.85
N HIS A 152 7.15 2.26 0.53
CA HIS A 152 6.44 3.17 -0.35
C HIS A 152 4.95 2.88 -0.35
N LEU A 153 4.18 3.92 -0.10
CA LEU A 153 2.72 3.91 0.01
C LEU A 153 2.14 4.92 -0.97
N GLN A 154 0.91 4.73 -1.40
CA GLN A 154 0.27 5.61 -2.38
C GLN A 154 -1.08 6.11 -1.89
N LEU A 155 -1.32 7.41 -2.02
CA LEU A 155 -2.66 7.98 -2.00
C LEU A 155 -3.24 7.93 -3.42
N ARG A 156 -4.52 7.63 -3.53
CA ARG A 156 -5.27 7.68 -4.78
C ARG A 156 -6.65 8.32 -4.55
N GLN A 157 -7.02 9.19 -5.47
CA GLN A 157 -8.40 9.65 -5.63
C GLN A 157 -8.85 9.24 -7.04
N ALA A 158 -9.90 8.43 -7.12
CA ALA A 158 -10.54 8.13 -8.41
C ALA A 158 -11.30 9.36 -8.95
N ARG A 159 -11.46 9.45 -10.27
CA ARG A 159 -12.39 10.40 -10.91
C ARG A 159 -13.80 9.92 -10.83
#